data_635ba08ed100027dd0664e180c244532
#
_entry.id   635ba08ed100027dd0664e180c244532
#
_cell.length_a   1.000
_cell.length_b   1.000
_cell.length_c   1.000
_cell.angle_alpha   90.00
_cell.angle_beta   90.00
_cell.angle_gamma   90.00
#
_symmetry.space_group_name_H-M   'P 1'
#
loop_
_entity.id
_entity.type
_entity.pdbx_description
1 polymer ?
#
loop_
_entity_poly.entity_id
_entity_poly.type
_entity_poly.pdbx_seq_one_letter_code
_entity_poly.pdbx_strand_id
1 'polypeptide(L)'
;MGKKVAILQSNYIPWKGYFDIINMVDEFILYDDMQYTRRDWRNRNKIMTPTGLIWLTIPVENKGKFYQKINETKVLDHEWVDKHWRSIQYNYAKTEYFSEYEERIHNIYEACREESYLSKINYLFLKEICDILHINTKITWSSDYTLVDGKTERLVGLVKEAGGDYYLSGPAAKDYIVEKYFEDAGITLDWMDYSG
;
A
#
# COMPACT_ATOMS: atom_id res chain seq x y z
N MET A 1 18.56 16.25 -10.87
CA MET A 1 17.71 16.13 -9.67
C MET A 1 18.00 14.77 -9.07
N GLY A 2 18.08 14.69 -7.77
CA GLY A 2 18.29 13.42 -7.08
C GLY A 2 17.06 12.50 -7.15
N LYS A 3 17.25 11.23 -6.80
CA LYS A 3 16.18 10.22 -6.82
C LYS A 3 15.29 10.33 -5.59
N LYS A 4 13.99 10.51 -5.82
CA LYS A 4 12.98 10.58 -4.77
C LYS A 4 12.46 9.19 -4.42
N VAL A 5 12.40 8.89 -3.13
CA VAL A 5 11.90 7.62 -2.59
C VAL A 5 10.79 7.88 -1.57
N ALA A 6 9.75 7.05 -1.58
CA ALA A 6 8.77 6.96 -0.50
C ALA A 6 8.68 5.53 0.01
N ILE A 7 8.39 5.35 1.30
CA ILE A 7 8.37 4.06 1.97
C ILE A 7 7.11 3.97 2.81
N LEU A 8 6.17 3.10 2.44
CA LEU A 8 4.91 2.90 3.16
C LEU A 8 4.50 1.42 3.12
N GLN A 9 3.79 0.99 4.14
CA GLN A 9 3.18 -0.36 4.20
C GLN A 9 2.08 -0.49 3.14
N SER A 10 1.94 -1.66 2.52
CA SER A 10 0.85 -1.90 1.57
C SER A 10 -0.52 -1.84 2.24
N ASN A 11 -1.51 -1.38 1.50
CA ASN A 11 -2.91 -1.29 1.92
C ASN A 11 -3.82 -1.90 0.86
N TYR A 12 -4.93 -2.49 1.30
CA TYR A 12 -5.96 -3.00 0.41
C TYR A 12 -6.77 -1.84 -0.19
N ILE A 13 -6.60 -1.59 -1.49
CA ILE A 13 -7.22 -0.50 -2.26
C ILE A 13 -7.16 0.83 -1.48
N PRO A 14 -5.97 1.43 -1.30
CA PRO A 14 -5.80 2.59 -0.45
C PRO A 14 -6.53 3.83 -0.99
N TRP A 15 -6.65 4.84 -0.15
CA TRP A 15 -7.24 6.12 -0.50
C TRP A 15 -6.38 6.91 -1.51
N LYS A 16 -6.99 7.91 -2.16
CA LYS A 16 -6.34 8.69 -3.23
C LYS A 16 -4.95 9.25 -2.86
N GLY A 17 -4.78 9.80 -1.65
CA GLY A 17 -3.50 10.37 -1.23
C GLY A 17 -2.35 9.36 -1.13
N TYR A 18 -2.64 8.07 -1.07
CA TYR A 18 -1.62 7.03 -1.18
C TYR A 18 -1.08 6.92 -2.62
N PHE A 19 -1.93 7.12 -3.63
CA PHE A 19 -1.51 7.18 -5.03
C PHE A 19 -0.82 8.50 -5.36
N ASP A 20 -1.18 9.61 -4.69
CA ASP A 20 -0.50 10.88 -4.85
C ASP A 20 0.98 10.77 -4.43
N ILE A 21 1.27 10.19 -3.26
CA ILE A 21 2.67 10.00 -2.84
C ILE A 21 3.43 9.06 -3.77
N ILE A 22 2.78 8.00 -4.30
CA ILE A 22 3.40 7.13 -5.31
C ILE A 22 3.79 7.95 -6.54
N ASN A 23 2.87 8.79 -7.05
CA ASN A 23 3.09 9.59 -8.25
C ASN A 23 4.17 10.68 -8.09
N MET A 24 4.50 11.07 -6.86
CA MET A 24 5.46 12.14 -6.58
C MET A 24 6.91 11.67 -6.45
N VAL A 25 7.17 10.34 -6.54
CA VAL A 25 8.48 9.75 -6.32
C VAL A 25 8.94 8.89 -7.50
N ASP A 26 10.24 8.67 -7.61
CA ASP A 26 10.83 7.80 -8.63
C ASP A 26 10.75 6.32 -8.22
N GLU A 27 10.78 6.06 -6.92
CA GLU A 27 10.64 4.72 -6.37
C GLU A 27 9.79 4.71 -5.10
N PHE A 28 8.83 3.78 -5.06
CA PHE A 28 7.96 3.54 -3.92
C PHE A 28 8.23 2.16 -3.33
N ILE A 29 8.66 2.12 -2.06
CA ILE A 29 9.03 0.88 -1.38
C ILE A 29 7.88 0.42 -0.48
N LEU A 30 7.33 -0.76 -0.75
CA LEU A 30 6.35 -1.42 0.10
C LEU A 30 7.02 -1.94 1.36
N TYR A 31 6.72 -1.35 2.52
CA TYR A 31 7.37 -1.61 3.81
C TYR A 31 6.68 -2.76 4.55
N ASP A 32 6.58 -3.91 3.93
CA ASP A 32 5.77 -5.04 4.40
C ASP A 32 6.53 -6.02 5.30
N ASP A 33 7.79 -5.73 5.62
CA ASP A 33 8.55 -6.37 6.71
C ASP A 33 8.10 -5.93 8.11
N MET A 34 7.18 -4.96 8.17
CA MET A 34 6.59 -4.50 9.42
C MET A 34 5.51 -5.45 9.92
N GLN A 35 5.30 -5.44 11.23
CA GLN A 35 4.28 -6.25 11.88
C GLN A 35 2.89 -5.97 11.32
N TYR A 36 2.14 -7.02 11.01
CA TYR A 36 0.74 -6.91 10.63
C TYR A 36 -0.12 -6.48 11.83
N THR A 37 -0.92 -5.42 11.64
CA THR A 37 -1.86 -4.91 12.63
C THR A 37 -3.29 -5.30 12.28
N ARG A 38 -4.03 -5.79 13.27
CA ARG A 38 -5.44 -6.19 13.08
C ARG A 38 -6.34 -4.95 12.95
N ARG A 39 -7.40 -5.08 12.13
CA ARG A 39 -8.41 -4.03 11.94
C ARG A 39 -7.84 -2.74 11.39
N ASP A 40 -6.77 -2.84 10.63
CA ASP A 40 -6.10 -1.74 9.94
C ASP A 40 -6.33 -1.83 8.42
N TRP A 41 -5.92 -0.81 7.69
CA TRP A 41 -6.09 -0.69 6.23
C TRP A 41 -5.35 -1.76 5.42
N ARG A 42 -4.51 -2.58 6.06
CA ARG A 42 -3.72 -3.64 5.41
C ARG A 42 -4.60 -4.64 4.67
N ASN A 43 -5.69 -5.09 5.30
CA ASN A 43 -6.55 -6.14 4.77
C ASN A 43 -8.01 -5.70 4.58
N ARG A 44 -8.33 -4.42 4.65
CA ARG A 44 -9.70 -3.94 4.50
C ARG A 44 -9.79 -2.50 4.06
N ASN A 45 -10.90 -2.16 3.41
CA ASN A 45 -11.27 -0.79 3.11
C ASN A 45 -12.81 -0.66 3.11
N LYS A 46 -13.30 0.56 2.96
CA LYS A 46 -14.73 0.86 2.93
C LYS A 46 -15.17 1.19 1.52
N ILE A 47 -16.38 0.77 1.18
CA ILE A 47 -17.11 1.24 0.01
C ILE A 47 -18.36 1.98 0.42
N MET A 48 -18.81 2.93 -0.42
CA MET A 48 -20.07 3.62 -0.25
C MET A 48 -21.23 2.75 -0.73
N THR A 49 -22.31 2.74 0.04
CA THR A 49 -23.57 2.10 -0.35
C THR A 49 -24.74 3.06 -0.11
N PRO A 50 -25.95 2.80 -0.62
CA PRO A 50 -27.12 3.64 -0.34
C PRO A 50 -27.45 3.79 1.15
N THR A 51 -27.00 2.86 1.99
CA THR A 51 -27.23 2.86 3.45
C THR A 51 -26.03 3.32 4.26
N GLY A 52 -24.96 3.79 3.59
CA GLY A 52 -23.72 4.28 4.20
C GLY A 52 -22.51 3.42 3.89
N LEU A 53 -21.42 3.64 4.63
CA LEU A 53 -20.15 2.96 4.40
C LEU A 53 -20.17 1.53 4.96
N ILE A 54 -19.75 0.56 4.15
CA ILE A 54 -19.52 -0.82 4.59
C ILE A 54 -18.07 -1.22 4.42
N TRP A 55 -17.60 -2.15 5.27
CA TRP A 55 -16.25 -2.69 5.17
C TRP A 55 -16.18 -3.87 4.20
N LEU A 56 -15.21 -3.84 3.31
CA LEU A 56 -14.70 -4.99 2.59
C LEU A 56 -13.44 -5.46 3.32
N THR A 57 -13.43 -6.68 3.83
CA THR A 57 -12.32 -7.22 4.63
C THR A 57 -11.86 -8.54 4.05
N ILE A 58 -10.59 -8.62 3.69
CA ILE A 58 -9.92 -9.87 3.31
C ILE A 58 -9.67 -10.67 4.59
N PRO A 59 -10.20 -11.89 4.72
CA PRO A 59 -9.95 -12.73 5.88
C PRO A 59 -8.51 -13.23 5.87
N VAL A 60 -7.80 -13.07 6.98
CA VAL A 60 -6.39 -13.45 7.09
C VAL A 60 -6.11 -14.32 8.31
N GLU A 61 -5.10 -15.18 8.19
CA GLU A 61 -4.57 -15.97 9.28
C GLU A 61 -3.91 -15.08 10.33
N ASN A 62 -4.52 -14.92 11.50
CA ASN A 62 -3.96 -14.08 12.56
C ASN A 62 -4.01 -14.71 13.97
N LYS A 63 -4.70 -15.85 14.13
CA LYS A 63 -4.81 -16.53 15.44
C LYS A 63 -3.46 -17.13 15.82
N GLY A 64 -2.92 -16.71 16.96
CA GLY A 64 -1.62 -17.17 17.45
C GLY A 64 -0.41 -16.55 16.73
N LYS A 65 -0.61 -15.67 15.74
CA LYS A 65 0.46 -15.10 14.91
C LYS A 65 0.65 -13.60 15.18
N PHE A 66 0.84 -13.22 16.46
CA PHE A 66 0.90 -11.80 16.85
C PHE A 66 2.05 -11.03 16.18
N TYR A 67 3.21 -11.66 16.03
CA TYR A 67 4.41 -11.01 15.48
C TYR A 67 4.61 -11.20 13.97
N GLN A 68 3.63 -11.83 13.27
CA GLN A 68 3.77 -12.01 11.82
C GLN A 68 3.90 -10.66 11.10
N LYS A 69 4.71 -10.64 10.05
CA LYS A 69 4.87 -9.49 9.18
C LYS A 69 3.73 -9.42 8.16
N ILE A 70 3.56 -8.24 7.52
CA ILE A 70 2.55 -8.06 6.46
C ILE A 70 2.83 -9.01 5.29
N ASN A 71 4.11 -9.13 4.87
CA ASN A 71 4.53 -10.02 3.79
C ASN A 71 4.45 -11.52 4.12
N GLU A 72 4.32 -11.89 5.40
CA GLU A 72 4.11 -13.27 5.88
C GLU A 72 2.62 -13.61 6.06
N THR A 73 1.76 -12.59 6.03
CA THR A 73 0.32 -12.74 6.32
C THR A 73 -0.38 -13.42 5.14
N LYS A 74 -1.00 -14.58 5.40
CA LYS A 74 -1.78 -15.34 4.41
C LYS A 74 -3.28 -15.10 4.56
N VAL A 75 -3.99 -15.19 3.46
CA VAL A 75 -5.46 -15.23 3.45
C VAL A 75 -5.96 -16.56 3.96
N LEU A 76 -7.14 -16.59 4.59
CA LEU A 76 -7.77 -17.81 5.11
C LEU A 76 -8.41 -18.65 4.00
N ASP A 77 -9.02 -17.98 3.05
CA ASP A 77 -9.74 -18.55 1.90
C ASP A 77 -9.84 -17.50 0.80
N HIS A 78 -10.43 -17.86 -0.34
CA HIS A 78 -10.65 -16.94 -1.45
C HIS A 78 -12.14 -16.62 -1.71
N GLU A 79 -13.06 -16.99 -0.81
CA GLU A 79 -14.48 -16.63 -0.94
C GLU A 79 -14.73 -15.12 -0.89
N TRP A 80 -13.80 -14.37 -0.26
CA TRP A 80 -13.87 -12.92 -0.20
C TRP A 80 -13.82 -12.27 -1.59
N VAL A 81 -13.17 -12.88 -2.57
CA VAL A 81 -13.07 -12.40 -3.95
C VAL A 81 -14.46 -12.16 -4.53
N ASP A 82 -15.31 -13.20 -4.53
CA ASP A 82 -16.69 -13.09 -5.00
C ASP A 82 -17.53 -12.12 -4.16
N LYS A 83 -17.38 -12.16 -2.84
CA LYS A 83 -18.15 -11.31 -1.91
C LYS A 83 -17.84 -9.83 -2.16
N HIS A 84 -16.56 -9.48 -2.30
CA HIS A 84 -16.14 -8.10 -2.55
C HIS A 84 -16.56 -7.64 -3.92
N TRP A 85 -16.29 -8.45 -4.96
CA TRP A 85 -16.67 -8.11 -6.33
C TRP A 85 -18.18 -7.87 -6.46
N ARG A 86 -19.02 -8.78 -5.97
CA ARG A 86 -20.48 -8.61 -5.98
C ARG A 86 -20.91 -7.35 -5.22
N SER A 87 -20.26 -7.03 -4.09
CA SER A 87 -20.56 -5.81 -3.34
C SER A 87 -20.25 -4.55 -4.15
N ILE A 88 -19.11 -4.53 -4.85
CA ILE A 88 -18.72 -3.42 -5.72
C ILE A 88 -19.70 -3.31 -6.90
N GLN A 89 -19.92 -4.40 -7.62
CA GLN A 89 -20.83 -4.42 -8.74
C GLN A 89 -22.25 -3.96 -8.36
N TYR A 90 -22.80 -4.48 -7.27
CA TYR A 90 -24.13 -4.10 -6.80
C TYR A 90 -24.26 -2.61 -6.48
N ASN A 91 -23.25 -2.01 -5.86
CA ASN A 91 -23.31 -0.62 -5.40
C ASN A 91 -22.84 0.40 -6.45
N TYR A 92 -21.98 0.00 -7.42
CA TYR A 92 -21.38 0.93 -8.37
C TYR A 92 -21.81 0.73 -9.83
N ALA A 93 -22.52 -0.36 -10.20
CA ALA A 93 -22.91 -0.64 -11.60
C ALA A 93 -23.66 0.48 -12.31
N LYS A 94 -24.30 1.40 -11.57
CA LYS A 94 -25.04 2.54 -12.12
C LYS A 94 -24.25 3.86 -12.09
N THR A 95 -23.00 3.85 -11.63
CA THR A 95 -22.15 5.06 -11.65
C THR A 95 -21.60 5.30 -13.06
N GLU A 96 -21.31 6.56 -13.37
CA GLU A 96 -20.97 7.04 -14.70
C GLU A 96 -19.82 6.26 -15.38
N TYR A 97 -18.76 5.97 -14.61
CA TYR A 97 -17.55 5.36 -15.18
C TYR A 97 -17.42 3.86 -14.87
N PHE A 98 -18.41 3.22 -14.25
CA PHE A 98 -18.28 1.82 -13.85
C PHE A 98 -18.00 0.89 -15.03
N SER A 99 -18.74 1.04 -16.12
CA SER A 99 -18.58 0.20 -17.32
C SER A 99 -17.20 0.34 -17.99
N GLU A 100 -16.51 1.46 -17.77
CA GLU A 100 -15.16 1.70 -18.31
C GLU A 100 -14.09 0.89 -17.56
N TYR A 101 -14.29 0.71 -16.25
CA TYR A 101 -13.29 0.07 -15.38
C TYR A 101 -13.71 -1.32 -14.87
N GLU A 102 -14.97 -1.73 -15.11
CA GLU A 102 -15.55 -2.98 -14.59
C GLU A 102 -14.66 -4.20 -14.88
N GLU A 103 -14.29 -4.40 -16.13
CA GLU A 103 -13.50 -5.54 -16.56
C GLU A 103 -12.10 -5.53 -15.93
N ARG A 104 -11.44 -4.38 -15.90
CA ARG A 104 -10.11 -4.25 -15.32
C ARG A 104 -10.13 -4.58 -13.83
N ILE A 105 -11.08 -4.00 -13.07
CA ILE A 105 -11.19 -4.25 -11.62
C ILE A 105 -11.59 -5.71 -11.35
N HIS A 106 -12.51 -6.27 -12.14
CA HIS A 106 -12.87 -7.69 -12.02
C HIS A 106 -11.66 -8.61 -12.22
N ASN A 107 -10.85 -8.35 -13.22
CA ASN A 107 -9.65 -9.14 -13.51
C ASN A 107 -8.63 -9.12 -12.37
N ILE A 108 -8.51 -8.02 -11.60
CA ILE A 108 -7.69 -7.99 -10.39
C ILE A 108 -8.25 -8.97 -9.34
N TYR A 109 -9.58 -8.96 -9.12
CA TYR A 109 -10.22 -9.88 -8.18
C TYR A 109 -10.01 -11.33 -8.60
N GLU A 110 -10.14 -11.66 -9.88
CA GLU A 110 -9.88 -13.01 -10.39
C GLU A 110 -8.41 -13.42 -10.20
N ALA A 111 -7.45 -12.52 -10.46
CA ALA A 111 -6.03 -12.80 -10.22
C ALA A 111 -5.73 -13.07 -8.73
N CYS A 112 -6.49 -12.50 -7.82
CA CYS A 112 -6.34 -12.75 -6.39
C CYS A 112 -6.69 -14.18 -5.96
N ARG A 113 -7.40 -14.98 -6.80
CA ARG A 113 -7.74 -16.38 -6.47
C ARG A 113 -6.51 -17.28 -6.35
N GLU A 114 -5.45 -16.95 -7.07
CA GLU A 114 -4.22 -17.74 -7.10
C GLU A 114 -3.16 -17.20 -6.08
N GLU A 115 -3.46 -16.07 -5.43
CA GLU A 115 -2.49 -15.45 -4.51
C GLU A 115 -2.90 -15.66 -3.04
N SER A 116 -1.97 -16.18 -2.25
CA SER A 116 -2.18 -16.49 -0.84
C SER A 116 -1.66 -15.42 0.12
N TYR A 117 -0.75 -14.54 -0.33
CA TYR A 117 -0.12 -13.56 0.54
C TYR A 117 -0.77 -12.18 0.43
N LEU A 118 -1.16 -11.60 1.58
CA LEU A 118 -1.83 -10.31 1.65
C LEU A 118 -1.03 -9.19 0.95
N SER A 119 0.28 -9.14 1.17
CA SER A 119 1.18 -8.15 0.54
C SER A 119 1.13 -8.22 -1.00
N LYS A 120 1.11 -9.44 -1.54
CA LYS A 120 1.02 -9.66 -2.99
C LYS A 120 -0.35 -9.29 -3.54
N ILE A 121 -1.43 -9.61 -2.83
CA ILE A 121 -2.79 -9.18 -3.18
C ILE A 121 -2.87 -7.65 -3.21
N ASN A 122 -2.36 -6.97 -2.19
CA ASN A 122 -2.32 -5.50 -2.16
C ASN A 122 -1.55 -4.94 -3.36
N TYR A 123 -0.43 -5.57 -3.71
CA TYR A 123 0.37 -5.16 -4.86
C TYR A 123 -0.37 -5.32 -6.20
N LEU A 124 -1.16 -6.38 -6.39
CA LEU A 124 -1.98 -6.54 -7.61
C LEU A 124 -2.92 -5.34 -7.80
N PHE A 125 -3.62 -4.94 -6.73
CA PHE A 125 -4.47 -3.74 -6.78
C PHE A 125 -3.67 -2.47 -7.01
N LEU A 126 -2.58 -2.27 -6.28
CA LEU A 126 -1.74 -1.08 -6.42
C LEU A 126 -1.20 -0.92 -7.84
N LYS A 127 -0.68 -2.01 -8.42
CA LYS A 127 -0.11 -2.00 -9.76
C LYS A 127 -1.15 -1.63 -10.81
N GLU A 128 -2.30 -2.29 -10.78
CA GLU A 128 -3.35 -2.04 -11.78
C GLU A 128 -3.96 -0.64 -11.63
N ILE A 129 -4.18 -0.17 -10.40
CA ILE A 129 -4.69 1.19 -10.19
C ILE A 129 -3.65 2.24 -10.60
N CYS A 130 -2.36 2.02 -10.33
CA CYS A 130 -1.30 2.90 -10.85
C CYS A 130 -1.32 2.95 -12.38
N ASP A 131 -1.52 1.81 -13.06
CA ASP A 131 -1.62 1.77 -14.52
C ASP A 131 -2.86 2.54 -15.03
N ILE A 132 -4.02 2.38 -14.38
CA ILE A 132 -5.23 3.17 -14.68
C ILE A 132 -4.97 4.69 -14.53
N LEU A 133 -4.22 5.07 -13.50
CA LEU A 133 -3.90 6.47 -13.20
C LEU A 133 -2.67 7.00 -13.98
N HIS A 134 -2.08 6.18 -14.86
CA HIS A 134 -0.84 6.50 -15.60
C HIS A 134 0.35 6.85 -14.70
N ILE A 135 0.43 6.24 -13.51
CA ILE A 135 1.54 6.37 -12.58
C ILE A 135 2.61 5.33 -12.93
N ASN A 136 3.79 5.81 -13.36
CA ASN A 136 4.90 4.96 -13.84
C ASN A 136 6.01 4.76 -12.78
N THR A 137 5.72 5.07 -11.53
CA THR A 137 6.67 4.95 -10.42
C THR A 137 7.10 3.49 -10.23
N LYS A 138 8.40 3.25 -10.07
CA LYS A 138 8.94 1.93 -9.74
C LYS A 138 8.45 1.52 -8.34
N ILE A 139 7.78 0.37 -8.24
CA ILE A 139 7.35 -0.20 -6.96
C ILE A 139 8.25 -1.40 -6.61
N THR A 140 8.84 -1.39 -5.42
CA THR A 140 9.70 -2.44 -4.87
C THR A 140 9.22 -2.84 -3.47
N TRP A 141 9.81 -3.86 -2.87
CA TRP A 141 9.57 -4.24 -1.48
C TRP A 141 10.79 -3.97 -0.62
N SER A 142 10.57 -3.68 0.66
CA SER A 142 11.65 -3.55 1.63
C SER A 142 12.51 -4.82 1.72
N SER A 143 11.94 -5.98 1.42
CA SER A 143 12.67 -7.26 1.33
C SER A 143 13.65 -7.37 0.16
N ASP A 144 13.59 -6.46 -0.80
CA ASP A 144 14.54 -6.42 -1.93
C ASP A 144 15.86 -5.75 -1.53
N TYR A 145 15.93 -5.22 -0.30
CA TYR A 145 17.04 -4.46 0.26
C TYR A 145 17.54 -5.05 1.57
N THR A 146 18.75 -4.66 1.99
CA THR A 146 19.30 -5.02 3.31
C THR A 146 18.64 -4.19 4.39
N LEU A 147 17.92 -4.84 5.29
CA LEU A 147 17.25 -4.17 6.40
C LEU A 147 18.21 -4.04 7.60
N VAL A 148 18.42 -2.81 8.05
CA VAL A 148 19.15 -2.52 9.29
C VAL A 148 18.18 -2.40 10.47
N ASP A 149 18.71 -2.52 11.70
CA ASP A 149 17.93 -2.30 12.91
C ASP A 149 17.67 -0.81 13.15
N GLY A 150 16.68 -0.52 14.00
CA GLY A 150 16.24 0.85 14.28
C GLY A 150 15.04 1.27 13.44
N LYS A 151 14.32 2.29 13.88
CA LYS A 151 13.11 2.80 13.19
C LYS A 151 13.50 3.77 12.07
N THR A 152 14.19 4.83 12.40
CA THR A 152 14.63 5.86 11.44
C THR A 152 15.83 5.37 10.65
N GLU A 153 16.76 4.67 11.28
CA GLU A 153 17.95 4.10 10.64
C GLU A 153 17.57 3.19 9.47
N ARG A 154 16.55 2.36 9.66
CA ARG A 154 16.05 1.46 8.59
C ARG A 154 15.50 2.24 7.40
N LEU A 155 14.76 3.32 7.63
CA LEU A 155 14.26 4.18 6.55
C LEU A 155 15.42 4.83 5.79
N VAL A 156 16.39 5.39 6.51
CA VAL A 156 17.62 5.96 5.91
C VAL A 156 18.39 4.91 5.10
N GLY A 157 18.52 3.69 5.65
CA GLY A 157 19.18 2.57 4.95
C GLY A 157 18.49 2.22 3.65
N LEU A 158 17.16 2.06 3.67
CA LEU A 158 16.35 1.75 2.49
C LEU A 158 16.48 2.84 1.40
N VAL A 159 16.40 4.13 1.77
CA VAL A 159 16.58 5.23 0.82
C VAL A 159 17.95 5.18 0.17
N LYS A 160 19.03 4.94 0.96
CA LYS A 160 20.40 4.82 0.44
C LYS A 160 20.58 3.64 -0.51
N GLU A 161 20.10 2.45 -0.12
CA GLU A 161 20.23 1.26 -0.99
C GLU A 161 19.42 1.40 -2.29
N ALA A 162 18.27 2.08 -2.22
CA ALA A 162 17.53 2.44 -3.42
C ALA A 162 18.25 3.50 -4.29
N GLY A 163 19.37 4.06 -3.83
CA GLY A 163 20.11 5.12 -4.51
C GLY A 163 19.40 6.47 -4.46
N GLY A 164 18.55 6.67 -3.44
CA GLY A 164 17.81 7.92 -3.22
C GLY A 164 18.59 8.93 -2.40
N ASP A 165 18.38 10.20 -2.66
CA ASP A 165 18.88 11.34 -1.89
C ASP A 165 17.74 12.27 -1.41
N TYR A 166 16.49 11.85 -1.66
CA TYR A 166 15.29 12.55 -1.23
C TYR A 166 14.27 11.53 -0.71
N TYR A 167 13.76 11.73 0.51
CA TYR A 167 12.74 10.89 1.12
C TYR A 167 11.47 11.69 1.34
N LEU A 168 10.38 11.27 0.68
CA LEU A 168 9.05 11.83 0.87
C LEU A 168 8.24 10.94 1.81
N SER A 169 7.81 11.47 2.95
CA SER A 169 7.09 10.74 3.98
C SER A 169 5.68 11.27 4.22
N GLY A 170 4.80 10.42 4.71
CA GLY A 170 3.49 10.85 5.20
C GLY A 170 3.60 11.63 6.53
N PRO A 171 2.69 12.60 6.79
CA PRO A 171 2.80 13.47 7.96
C PRO A 171 2.72 12.73 9.32
N ALA A 172 2.06 11.58 9.37
CA ALA A 172 1.99 10.76 10.60
C ALA A 172 3.35 10.23 11.06
N ALA A 173 4.35 10.21 10.20
CA ALA A 173 5.69 9.74 10.56
C ALA A 173 6.51 10.80 11.30
N LYS A 174 6.06 12.06 11.36
CA LYS A 174 6.68 13.12 12.15
C LYS A 174 6.81 12.76 13.64
N ASP A 175 5.90 11.94 14.15
CA ASP A 175 5.87 11.58 15.58
C ASP A 175 7.02 10.64 15.98
N TYR A 176 7.70 9.98 15.04
CA TYR A 176 8.73 8.99 15.35
C TYR A 176 10.02 9.09 14.52
N ILE A 177 10.03 9.86 13.43
CA ILE A 177 11.24 10.07 12.63
C ILE A 177 12.18 11.04 13.34
N VAL A 178 13.46 10.68 13.39
CA VAL A 178 14.55 11.55 13.86
C VAL A 178 15.19 12.17 12.62
N GLU A 179 14.82 13.41 12.28
CA GLU A 179 15.22 14.12 11.05
C GLU A 179 16.75 14.19 10.88
N LYS A 180 17.47 14.35 12.01
CA LYS A 180 18.94 14.42 12.02
C LYS A 180 19.60 13.22 11.33
N TYR A 181 19.02 12.02 11.36
CA TYR A 181 19.60 10.85 10.71
C TYR A 181 19.58 10.96 9.18
N PHE A 182 18.60 11.64 8.62
CA PHE A 182 18.53 11.95 7.19
C PHE A 182 19.53 13.04 6.81
N GLU A 183 19.64 14.11 7.62
CA GLU A 183 20.63 15.17 7.44
C GLU A 183 22.07 14.60 7.44
N ASP A 184 22.43 13.81 8.47
CA ASP A 184 23.73 13.17 8.62
C ASP A 184 24.04 12.20 7.45
N ALA A 185 22.99 11.67 6.82
CA ALA A 185 23.06 10.78 5.67
C ALA A 185 23.12 11.51 4.32
N GLY A 186 22.94 12.84 4.30
CA GLY A 186 22.85 13.66 3.09
C GLY A 186 21.56 13.45 2.31
N ILE A 187 20.47 13.02 2.98
CA ILE A 187 19.16 12.80 2.38
C ILE A 187 18.24 13.95 2.76
N THR A 188 17.59 14.57 1.79
CA THR A 188 16.55 15.56 2.01
C THR A 188 15.27 14.84 2.46
N LEU A 189 14.76 15.18 3.65
CA LEU A 189 13.46 14.69 4.16
C LEU A 189 12.39 15.73 3.89
N ASP A 190 11.27 15.30 3.32
CA ASP A 190 10.09 16.15 3.11
C ASP A 190 8.81 15.39 3.47
N TRP A 191 7.74 16.13 3.64
CA TRP A 191 6.47 15.64 4.15
C TRP A 191 5.35 15.90 3.15
N MET A 192 4.53 14.87 2.90
CA MET A 192 3.31 15.06 2.12
C MET A 192 2.39 16.09 2.78
N ASP A 193 1.92 17.01 1.98
CA ASP A 193 0.83 17.91 2.34
C ASP A 193 -0.47 17.44 1.65
N TYR A 194 -1.47 17.11 2.44
CA TYR A 194 -2.79 16.66 1.97
C TYR A 194 -3.87 17.72 2.20
N SER A 195 -3.48 18.99 2.46
CA SER A 195 -4.42 20.08 2.78
C SER A 195 -5.05 20.75 1.55
N GLY A 196 -4.67 20.31 0.32
CA GLY A 196 -5.16 20.86 -0.96
C GLY A 196 -6.47 20.26 -1.44
#